data_bc11792d2ea9fec93b8a223fbb0f5769
#
_entry.id   bc11792d2ea9fec93b8a223fbb0f5769
#
_cell.length_a   1.000
_cell.length_b   1.000
_cell.length_c   1.000
_cell.angle_alpha   90.00
_cell.angle_beta   90.00
_cell.angle_gamma   90.00
#
_symmetry.space_group_name_H-M   'P 1'
#
loop_
_entity.id
_entity.type
_entity.pdbx_description
1 polymer ?
#
loop_
_entity_poly.entity_id
_entity_poly.type
_entity_poly.pdbx_seq_one_letter_code
_entity_poly.pdbx_strand_id
1 'polypeptide(L)'
;QYCRSNLWLHVEQDKSFLQNCKDMYENKTKERVKSLCGTEIDKIKIINGVKVEPIESMFDQILWSKFYDNAVATYYHGDLQPENILYNRNDDKFVLIDWRQQFGNSIDVGDVYYDLAKLYHAILINGQTILKDMFDCKVGQGYADVSFYAKSNLVFFNQIFIDFCHKNDYIWSKVE
;
A
#
# COMPACT_ATOMS: atom_id res chain seq x y z
N GLN A 1 -16.72 -0.93 4.09
CA GLN A 1 -17.75 -1.98 4.26
C GLN A 1 -18.19 -2.56 2.92
N TYR A 2 -18.39 -1.75 1.88
CA TYR A 2 -18.79 -2.24 0.54
C TYR A 2 -17.86 -3.36 0.03
N CYS A 3 -16.54 -3.14 0.02
CA CYS A 3 -15.57 -4.15 -0.45
C CYS A 3 -15.64 -5.43 0.41
N ARG A 4 -15.80 -5.32 1.72
CA ARG A 4 -15.92 -6.48 2.61
C ARG A 4 -17.14 -7.35 2.28
N SER A 5 -18.25 -6.73 1.93
CA SER A 5 -19.49 -7.45 1.63
C SER A 5 -19.59 -7.95 0.18
N ASN A 6 -18.82 -7.40 -0.75
CA ASN A 6 -19.00 -7.64 -2.18
C ASN A 6 -17.74 -8.09 -2.90
N LEU A 7 -16.56 -7.74 -2.40
CA LEU A 7 -15.28 -8.03 -3.05
C LEU A 7 -14.41 -8.97 -2.22
N TRP A 8 -14.12 -8.63 -0.96
CA TRP A 8 -13.19 -9.39 -0.12
C TRP A 8 -13.84 -10.66 0.45
N LEU A 9 -14.42 -11.45 -0.45
CA LEU A 9 -14.99 -12.74 -0.11
C LEU A 9 -13.86 -13.75 0.00
N HIS A 10 -13.85 -14.51 1.09
CA HIS A 10 -12.83 -15.50 1.35
C HIS A 10 -12.81 -16.57 0.25
N VAL A 11 -11.62 -16.93 -0.17
CA VAL A 11 -11.37 -18.00 -1.13
C VAL A 11 -10.45 -19.05 -0.48
N GLU A 12 -10.69 -20.31 -0.76
CA GLU A 12 -9.79 -21.37 -0.30
C GLU A 12 -8.38 -21.18 -0.88
N GLN A 13 -7.37 -21.22 -0.01
CA GLN A 13 -5.99 -21.04 -0.42
C GLN A 13 -5.50 -22.28 -1.17
N ASP A 14 -5.07 -22.11 -2.39
CA ASP A 14 -4.33 -23.11 -3.12
C ASP A 14 -2.83 -23.07 -2.78
N LYS A 15 -2.09 -24.07 -3.26
CA LYS A 15 -0.64 -24.17 -3.00
C LYS A 15 0.17 -23.01 -3.60
N SER A 16 -0.37 -22.31 -4.60
CA SER A 16 0.30 -21.20 -5.29
C SER A 16 0.11 -19.88 -4.57
N PHE A 17 -0.89 -19.74 -3.70
CA PHE A 17 -1.25 -18.48 -3.08
C PHE A 17 -0.10 -17.85 -2.28
N LEU A 18 0.57 -18.63 -1.42
CA LEU A 18 1.70 -18.11 -0.64
C LEU A 18 2.89 -17.73 -1.53
N GLN A 19 3.12 -18.47 -2.62
CA GLN A 19 4.15 -18.10 -3.59
C GLN A 19 3.79 -16.79 -4.31
N ASN A 20 2.53 -16.58 -4.68
CA ASN A 20 2.05 -15.33 -5.26
C ASN A 20 2.23 -14.16 -4.29
N CYS A 21 1.95 -14.35 -3.00
CA CYS A 21 2.22 -13.33 -1.97
C CYS A 21 3.72 -13.00 -1.87
N LYS A 22 4.59 -14.02 -1.86
CA LYS A 22 6.04 -13.83 -1.84
C LYS A 22 6.52 -13.05 -3.07
N ASP A 23 6.03 -13.40 -4.24
CA ASP A 23 6.39 -12.70 -5.49
C ASP A 23 5.95 -11.24 -5.47
N MET A 24 4.77 -10.95 -4.94
CA MET A 24 4.23 -9.59 -4.87
C MET A 24 4.90 -8.72 -3.80
N TYR A 25 5.11 -9.27 -2.60
CA TYR A 25 5.63 -8.49 -1.47
C TYR A 25 7.15 -8.45 -1.45
N GLU A 26 7.81 -9.58 -1.60
CA GLU A 26 9.26 -9.68 -1.46
C GLU A 26 9.98 -9.48 -2.80
N ASN A 27 9.76 -10.37 -3.76
CA ASN A 27 10.56 -10.42 -4.99
C ASN A 27 10.42 -9.14 -5.82
N LYS A 28 9.19 -8.71 -6.06
CA LYS A 28 8.89 -7.49 -6.82
C LYS A 28 9.38 -6.22 -6.13
N THR A 29 9.29 -6.15 -4.80
CA THR A 29 9.78 -4.99 -4.05
C THR A 29 11.29 -4.92 -4.07
N LYS A 30 11.97 -6.06 -3.85
CA LYS A 30 13.44 -6.15 -3.96
C LYS A 30 13.93 -5.75 -5.35
N GLU A 31 13.26 -6.20 -6.40
CA GLU A 31 13.59 -5.83 -7.78
C GLU A 31 13.47 -4.32 -8.02
N ARG A 32 12.36 -3.72 -7.58
CA ARG A 32 12.14 -2.27 -7.72
C ARG A 32 13.15 -1.44 -6.94
N VAL A 33 13.48 -1.86 -5.74
CA VAL A 33 14.41 -1.13 -4.86
C VAL A 33 15.84 -1.20 -5.36
N LYS A 34 16.26 -2.27 -6.03
CA LYS A 34 17.57 -2.35 -6.67
C LYS A 34 17.87 -1.18 -7.59
N SER A 35 16.86 -0.62 -8.26
CA SER A 35 17.04 0.56 -9.12
C SER A 35 17.37 1.84 -8.37
N LEU A 36 17.14 1.88 -7.06
CA LEU A 36 17.44 3.03 -6.20
C LEU A 36 18.82 2.92 -5.55
N CYS A 37 19.36 1.69 -5.40
CA CYS A 37 20.66 1.47 -4.80
C CYS A 37 21.78 2.14 -5.63
N GLY A 38 22.69 2.84 -4.94
CA GLY A 38 23.79 3.58 -5.56
C GLY A 38 23.40 4.90 -6.24
N THR A 39 22.13 5.30 -6.23
CA THR A 39 21.67 6.61 -6.71
C THR A 39 21.91 7.71 -5.67
N GLU A 40 21.59 8.97 -6.02
CA GLU A 40 21.65 10.08 -5.05
C GLU A 40 20.69 9.90 -3.87
N ILE A 41 19.57 9.18 -4.07
CA ILE A 41 18.61 8.86 -3.01
C ILE A 41 19.25 7.95 -1.95
N ASP A 42 20.04 6.97 -2.37
CA ASP A 42 20.73 6.03 -1.47
C ASP A 42 21.84 6.70 -0.64
N LYS A 43 22.30 7.89 -1.05
CA LYS A 43 23.30 8.69 -0.32
C LYS A 43 22.69 9.52 0.81
N ILE A 44 21.37 9.60 0.91
CA ILE A 44 20.65 10.32 1.96
C ILE A 44 20.80 9.53 3.26
N LYS A 45 21.28 10.21 4.30
CA LYS A 45 21.54 9.64 5.64
C LYS A 45 20.60 10.20 6.70
N ILE A 46 19.91 11.30 6.39
CA ILE A 46 19.00 11.97 7.30
C ILE A 46 17.74 12.35 6.50
N ILE A 47 16.57 11.95 6.99
CA ILE A 47 15.29 12.34 6.44
C ILE A 47 14.46 12.98 7.55
N ASN A 48 14.03 14.22 7.37
CA ASN A 48 13.25 14.98 8.36
C ASN A 48 13.91 14.98 9.75
N GLY A 49 15.24 15.11 9.79
CA GLY A 49 16.03 15.09 11.03
C GLY A 49 16.28 13.70 11.64
N VAL A 50 15.73 12.63 11.05
CA VAL A 50 15.90 11.25 11.50
C VAL A 50 17.00 10.57 10.68
N LYS A 51 17.95 9.94 11.37
CA LYS A 51 18.98 9.15 10.71
C LYS A 51 18.38 7.91 10.07
N VAL A 52 18.74 7.64 8.81
CA VAL A 52 18.33 6.46 8.04
C VAL A 52 19.54 5.63 7.63
N GLU A 53 19.36 4.34 7.55
CA GLU A 53 20.35 3.41 7.01
C GLU A 53 20.30 3.39 5.47
N PRO A 54 21.35 2.89 4.79
CA PRO A 54 21.30 2.64 3.35
C PRO A 54 20.10 1.75 2.97
N ILE A 55 19.56 1.99 1.80
CA ILE A 55 18.34 1.29 1.32
C ILE A 55 18.51 -0.24 1.40
N GLU A 56 19.63 -0.78 0.95
CA GLU A 56 19.90 -2.21 0.98
C GLU A 56 19.91 -2.76 2.41
N SER A 57 20.55 -2.06 3.34
CA SER A 57 20.61 -2.43 4.77
C SER A 57 19.21 -2.44 5.42
N MET A 58 18.34 -1.48 5.08
CA MET A 58 16.96 -1.47 5.56
C MET A 58 16.18 -2.68 5.06
N PHE A 59 16.36 -3.05 3.79
CA PHE A 59 15.68 -4.19 3.17
C PHE A 59 16.12 -5.54 3.72
N ASP A 60 17.40 -5.67 4.08
CA ASP A 60 17.94 -6.90 4.69
C ASP A 60 17.39 -7.15 6.11
N GLN A 61 16.90 -6.10 6.78
CA GLN A 61 16.28 -6.21 8.10
C GLN A 61 14.80 -6.61 8.07
N ILE A 62 14.17 -6.60 6.88
CA ILE A 62 12.75 -6.92 6.76
C ILE A 62 12.53 -8.42 6.90
N LEU A 63 11.70 -8.82 7.86
CA LEU A 63 11.22 -10.18 7.99
C LEU A 63 10.07 -10.42 7.00
N TRP A 64 10.42 -10.68 5.75
CA TRP A 64 9.48 -10.80 4.63
C TRP A 64 8.38 -11.83 4.86
N SER A 65 8.67 -12.93 5.57
CA SER A 65 7.67 -13.96 5.88
C SER A 65 6.47 -13.39 6.64
N LYS A 66 6.67 -12.39 7.49
CA LYS A 66 5.57 -11.75 8.23
C LYS A 66 4.51 -11.11 7.33
N PHE A 67 4.86 -10.75 6.09
CA PHE A 67 3.89 -10.17 5.15
C PHE A 67 2.95 -11.24 4.58
N TYR A 68 3.41 -12.49 4.44
CA TYR A 68 2.61 -13.55 3.82
C TYR A 68 2.27 -14.72 4.74
N ASP A 69 2.86 -14.87 5.94
CA ASP A 69 2.54 -15.96 6.88
C ASP A 69 1.06 -15.96 7.32
N ASN A 70 0.42 -14.78 7.38
CA ASN A 70 -0.99 -14.63 7.71
C ASN A 70 -1.76 -13.94 6.58
N ALA A 71 -1.40 -14.20 5.34
CA ALA A 71 -2.11 -13.69 4.17
C ALA A 71 -3.50 -14.33 4.09
N VAL A 72 -4.48 -13.55 3.65
CA VAL A 72 -5.88 -13.97 3.56
C VAL A 72 -6.33 -13.92 2.11
N ALA A 73 -6.54 -15.10 1.52
CA ALA A 73 -6.99 -15.23 0.14
C ALA A 73 -8.42 -14.72 -0.02
N THR A 74 -8.59 -13.72 -0.87
CA THR A 74 -9.90 -13.15 -1.23
C THR A 74 -9.91 -12.77 -2.71
N TYR A 75 -11.08 -12.51 -3.27
CA TYR A 75 -11.13 -11.67 -4.45
C TYR A 75 -10.59 -10.29 -4.08
N TYR A 76 -9.96 -9.60 -5.00
CA TYR A 76 -9.24 -8.37 -4.72
C TYR A 76 -9.33 -7.38 -5.89
N HIS A 77 -9.08 -6.12 -5.62
CA HIS A 77 -8.98 -5.07 -6.64
C HIS A 77 -7.54 -4.89 -7.14
N GLY A 78 -6.60 -4.92 -6.23
CA GLY A 78 -5.16 -4.84 -6.49
C GLY A 78 -4.60 -3.42 -6.70
N ASP A 79 -5.47 -2.43 -6.88
CA ASP A 79 -5.11 -1.01 -6.90
C ASP A 79 -6.20 -0.15 -6.26
N LEU A 80 -6.67 -0.59 -5.09
CA LEU A 80 -7.77 0.03 -4.36
C LEU A 80 -7.31 1.34 -3.73
N GLN A 81 -7.47 2.43 -4.46
CA GLN A 81 -7.20 3.78 -4.01
C GLN A 81 -8.42 4.67 -4.30
N PRO A 82 -8.59 5.82 -3.60
CA PRO A 82 -9.80 6.65 -3.72
C PRO A 82 -10.14 7.06 -5.15
N GLU A 83 -9.13 7.26 -5.99
CA GLU A 83 -9.28 7.64 -7.40
C GLU A 83 -9.93 6.53 -8.24
N ASN A 84 -9.83 5.28 -7.82
CA ASN A 84 -10.39 4.10 -8.49
C ASN A 84 -11.77 3.71 -7.91
N ILE A 85 -12.32 4.51 -7.00
CA ILE A 85 -13.62 4.28 -6.36
C ILE A 85 -14.59 5.38 -6.77
N LEU A 86 -15.51 5.07 -7.67
CA LEU A 86 -16.55 5.99 -8.09
C LEU A 86 -17.83 5.75 -7.28
N TYR A 87 -18.51 6.82 -6.92
CA TYR A 87 -19.82 6.74 -6.26
C TYR A 87 -20.91 7.31 -7.16
N ASN A 88 -21.82 6.43 -7.60
CA ASN A 88 -22.99 6.84 -8.34
C ASN A 88 -24.11 7.23 -7.36
N ARG A 89 -24.35 8.54 -7.26
CA ARG A 89 -25.37 9.09 -6.35
C ARG A 89 -26.80 8.73 -6.72
N ASN A 90 -27.07 8.49 -8.02
CA ASN A 90 -28.42 8.20 -8.46
C ASN A 90 -28.87 6.79 -8.04
N ASP A 91 -27.93 5.85 -8.07
CA ASP A 91 -28.19 4.45 -7.78
C ASP A 91 -27.70 4.02 -6.40
N ASP A 92 -27.09 4.96 -5.63
CA ASP A 92 -26.43 4.70 -4.34
C ASP A 92 -25.44 3.53 -4.41
N LYS A 93 -24.61 3.53 -5.44
CA LYS A 93 -23.69 2.41 -5.72
C LYS A 93 -22.26 2.87 -5.90
N PHE A 94 -21.34 2.04 -5.40
CA PHE A 94 -19.92 2.15 -5.73
C PHE A 94 -19.61 1.37 -7.00
N VAL A 95 -18.74 1.96 -7.83
CA VAL A 95 -18.16 1.33 -9.01
C VAL A 95 -16.65 1.38 -8.85
N LEU A 96 -16.00 0.24 -8.92
CA LEU A 96 -14.55 0.11 -8.84
C LEU A 96 -14.01 0.01 -10.27
N ILE A 97 -12.99 0.79 -10.57
CA ILE A 97 -12.36 0.88 -11.89
C ILE A 97 -10.85 0.63 -11.79
N ASP A 98 -10.19 0.39 -12.90
CA ASP A 98 -8.74 0.21 -12.99
C ASP A 98 -8.22 -0.95 -12.13
N TRP A 99 -8.84 -2.11 -12.31
CA TRP A 99 -8.48 -3.34 -11.63
C TRP A 99 -7.08 -3.82 -12.03
N ARG A 100 -6.32 -4.30 -11.07
CA ARG A 100 -5.05 -4.93 -11.38
C ARG A 100 -5.28 -6.24 -12.16
N GLN A 101 -4.45 -6.46 -13.16
CA GLN A 101 -4.57 -7.64 -14.03
C GLN A 101 -4.24 -8.94 -13.31
N GLN A 102 -3.30 -8.92 -12.34
CA GLN A 102 -2.88 -10.14 -11.65
C GLN A 102 -2.18 -9.84 -10.32
N PHE A 103 -2.25 -10.80 -9.39
CA PHE A 103 -1.53 -10.86 -8.13
C PHE A 103 -0.56 -12.07 -8.17
N GLY A 104 0.73 -11.80 -8.37
CA GLY A 104 1.65 -12.86 -8.78
C GLY A 104 1.19 -13.48 -10.11
N ASN A 105 0.87 -14.76 -10.09
CA ASN A 105 0.33 -15.50 -11.24
C ASN A 105 -1.19 -15.72 -11.17
N SER A 106 -1.87 -15.20 -10.14
CA SER A 106 -3.32 -15.31 -10.00
C SER A 106 -4.03 -14.11 -10.62
N ILE A 107 -5.15 -14.36 -11.33
CA ILE A 107 -5.97 -13.32 -11.94
C ILE A 107 -7.03 -12.83 -10.94
N ASP A 108 -7.66 -13.74 -10.20
CA ASP A 108 -8.88 -13.45 -9.43
C ASP A 108 -8.60 -13.33 -7.92
N VAL A 109 -7.55 -14.01 -7.43
CA VAL A 109 -7.30 -14.17 -5.99
C VAL A 109 -6.02 -13.44 -5.60
N GLY A 110 -6.13 -12.60 -4.58
CA GLY A 110 -5.02 -11.91 -3.94
C GLY A 110 -5.17 -11.88 -2.43
N ASP A 111 -4.26 -11.19 -1.77
CA ASP A 111 -4.33 -10.97 -0.33
C ASP A 111 -5.15 -9.71 -0.02
N VAL A 112 -6.14 -9.82 0.88
CA VAL A 112 -6.95 -8.67 1.32
C VAL A 112 -6.08 -7.53 1.87
N TYR A 113 -4.96 -7.87 2.51
CA TYR A 113 -4.03 -6.86 3.04
C TYR A 113 -3.39 -6.00 1.95
N TYR A 114 -3.26 -6.53 0.75
CA TYR A 114 -2.77 -5.73 -0.38
C TYR A 114 -3.73 -4.58 -0.73
N ASP A 115 -5.03 -4.85 -0.78
CA ASP A 115 -6.05 -3.80 -1.03
C ASP A 115 -6.14 -2.81 0.14
N LEU A 116 -6.11 -3.32 1.38
CA LEU A 116 -6.11 -2.47 2.57
C LEU A 116 -4.89 -1.54 2.61
N ALA A 117 -3.69 -2.06 2.34
CA ALA A 117 -2.47 -1.27 2.31
C ALA A 117 -2.48 -0.25 1.15
N LYS A 118 -3.01 -0.60 -0.02
CA LYS A 118 -3.16 0.33 -1.14
C LYS A 118 -4.09 1.49 -0.79
N LEU A 119 -5.22 1.21 -0.13
CA LEU A 119 -6.14 2.25 0.32
C LEU A 119 -5.49 3.13 1.39
N TYR A 120 -4.80 2.53 2.36
CA TYR A 120 -4.10 3.26 3.42
C TYR A 120 -2.99 4.16 2.86
N HIS A 121 -2.16 3.64 1.98
CA HIS A 121 -1.12 4.41 1.31
C HIS A 121 -1.70 5.67 0.63
N ALA A 122 -2.80 5.53 -0.09
CA ALA A 122 -3.42 6.66 -0.80
C ALA A 122 -4.13 7.67 0.14
N ILE A 123 -4.44 7.27 1.39
CA ILE A 123 -4.88 8.19 2.45
C ILE A 123 -3.72 9.05 2.93
N LEU A 124 -2.53 8.47 3.10
CA LEU A 124 -1.34 9.17 3.58
C LEU A 124 -0.69 10.02 2.48
N ILE A 125 -0.50 9.43 1.31
CA ILE A 125 0.16 10.06 0.16
C ILE A 125 -0.82 10.06 -1.01
N ASN A 126 -1.59 11.13 -1.13
CA ASN A 126 -2.62 11.24 -2.16
C ASN A 126 -2.03 11.67 -3.51
N GLY A 127 -2.26 10.88 -4.55
CA GLY A 127 -1.75 11.14 -5.89
C GLY A 127 -2.18 12.50 -6.46
N GLN A 128 -3.39 12.97 -6.15
CA GLN A 128 -3.86 14.28 -6.61
C GLN A 128 -3.11 15.46 -5.97
N THR A 129 -2.64 15.33 -4.73
CA THR A 129 -1.81 16.36 -4.09
C THR A 129 -0.42 16.37 -4.70
N ILE A 130 0.16 15.20 -5.00
CA ILE A 130 1.46 15.09 -5.69
C ILE A 130 1.39 15.69 -7.10
N LEU A 131 0.39 15.36 -7.89
CA LEU A 131 0.19 15.92 -9.24
C LEU A 131 0.00 17.46 -9.27
N LYS A 132 -0.39 18.06 -8.14
CA LYS A 132 -0.55 19.51 -7.98
C LYS A 132 0.63 20.17 -7.28
N ASP A 133 1.76 19.47 -7.16
CA ASP A 133 2.95 19.92 -6.46
C ASP A 133 2.67 20.37 -5.01
N MET A 134 1.67 19.75 -4.36
CA MET A 134 1.31 20.05 -2.97
C MET A 134 2.19 19.25 -2.00
N PHE A 135 3.49 19.48 -2.07
CA PHE A 135 4.50 18.95 -1.16
C PHE A 135 5.70 19.89 -1.14
N ASP A 136 6.47 19.85 -0.07
CA ASP A 136 7.78 20.50 0.01
C ASP A 136 8.86 19.42 0.07
N CYS A 137 9.92 19.59 -0.72
CA CYS A 137 11.07 18.70 -0.74
C CYS A 137 12.35 19.53 -0.85
N LYS A 138 13.20 19.43 0.15
CA LYS A 138 14.52 20.04 0.17
C LYS A 138 15.57 18.93 0.27
N VAL A 139 16.43 18.84 -0.72
CA VAL A 139 17.51 17.85 -0.74
C VAL A 139 18.83 18.57 -0.67
N GLY A 140 19.68 18.14 0.26
CA GLY A 140 21.05 18.60 0.41
C GLY A 140 22.04 17.46 0.41
N GLN A 141 23.30 17.75 0.75
CA GLN A 141 24.34 16.74 0.78
C GLN A 141 24.11 15.76 1.94
N GLY A 142 23.54 14.60 1.64
CA GLY A 142 23.27 13.53 2.61
C GLY A 142 22.01 13.72 3.47
N TYR A 143 21.15 14.69 3.15
CA TYR A 143 19.88 14.88 3.85
C TYR A 143 18.72 15.23 2.89
N ALA A 144 17.51 14.92 3.33
CA ALA A 144 16.26 15.38 2.71
C ALA A 144 15.25 15.79 3.79
N ASP A 145 14.57 16.93 3.55
CA ASP A 145 13.38 17.31 4.30
C ASP A 145 12.19 17.25 3.36
N VAL A 146 11.20 16.43 3.70
CA VAL A 146 10.03 16.18 2.87
C VAL A 146 8.77 16.35 3.70
N SER A 147 7.81 17.12 3.22
CA SER A 147 6.48 17.23 3.80
C SER A 147 5.40 17.17 2.73
N PHE A 148 4.30 16.50 3.04
CA PHE A 148 3.16 16.36 2.16
C PHE A 148 1.96 17.09 2.74
N TYR A 149 1.21 17.80 1.91
CA TYR A 149 -0.04 18.40 2.30
C TYR A 149 -1.15 17.37 2.27
N ALA A 150 -1.71 17.09 3.45
CA ALA A 150 -2.86 16.20 3.56
C ALA A 150 -4.17 16.97 3.42
N LYS A 151 -5.11 16.44 2.65
CA LYS A 151 -6.47 16.97 2.59
C LYS A 151 -7.18 16.67 3.92
N SER A 152 -7.89 17.64 4.50
CA SER A 152 -8.56 17.50 5.79
C SER A 152 -9.55 16.32 5.85
N ASN A 153 -10.25 16.05 4.74
CA ASN A 153 -11.13 14.88 4.64
C ASN A 153 -10.35 13.54 4.68
N LEU A 154 -9.13 13.48 4.17
CA LEU A 154 -8.29 12.28 4.26
C LEU A 154 -7.73 12.09 5.68
N VAL A 155 -7.38 13.17 6.37
CA VAL A 155 -6.99 13.11 7.79
C VAL A 155 -8.12 12.53 8.65
N PHE A 156 -9.35 12.98 8.43
CA PHE A 156 -10.52 12.44 9.10
C PHE A 156 -10.77 10.97 8.72
N PHE A 157 -10.67 10.65 7.43
CA PHE A 157 -10.88 9.29 6.93
C PHE A 157 -9.83 8.30 7.45
N ASN A 158 -8.60 8.76 7.71
CA ASN A 158 -7.54 7.94 8.28
C ASN A 158 -7.97 7.27 9.60
N GLN A 159 -8.54 8.06 10.54
CA GLN A 159 -9.02 7.49 11.80
C GLN A 159 -10.15 6.49 11.60
N ILE A 160 -11.11 6.83 10.73
CA ILE A 160 -12.22 5.91 10.39
C ILE A 160 -11.68 4.59 9.81
N PHE A 161 -10.64 4.67 8.98
CA PHE A 161 -10.03 3.48 8.36
C PHE A 161 -9.31 2.60 9.40
N ILE A 162 -8.55 3.21 10.31
CA ILE A 162 -7.89 2.50 11.42
C ILE A 162 -8.94 1.78 12.28
N ASP A 163 -9.99 2.50 12.70
CA ASP A 163 -11.07 1.95 13.51
C ASP A 163 -11.81 0.81 12.78
N PHE A 164 -12.00 0.94 11.45
CA PHE A 164 -12.55 -0.12 10.62
C PHE A 164 -11.67 -1.37 10.63
N CYS A 165 -10.36 -1.22 10.48
CA CYS A 165 -9.44 -2.36 10.50
C CYS A 165 -9.48 -3.07 11.85
N HIS A 166 -9.40 -2.34 12.95
CA HIS A 166 -9.46 -2.92 14.30
C HIS A 166 -10.81 -3.61 14.57
N LYS A 167 -11.94 -2.97 14.21
CA LYS A 167 -13.29 -3.53 14.40
C LYS A 167 -13.54 -4.81 13.63
N ASN A 168 -12.78 -5.05 12.56
CA ASN A 168 -12.94 -6.22 11.70
C ASN A 168 -11.78 -7.21 11.81
N ASP A 169 -11.00 -7.10 12.89
CA ASP A 169 -9.90 -8.01 13.24
C ASP A 169 -8.77 -8.10 12.18
N TYR A 170 -8.61 -7.04 11.36
CA TYR A 170 -7.46 -6.95 10.48
C TYR A 170 -6.19 -6.64 11.28
N ILE A 171 -5.11 -7.36 10.98
CA ILE A 171 -3.80 -7.16 11.62
C ILE A 171 -3.22 -5.83 11.13
N TRP A 172 -3.28 -4.80 11.97
CA TRP A 172 -2.88 -3.45 11.60
C TRP A 172 -1.45 -3.36 11.07
N SER A 173 -0.49 -4.03 11.71
CA SER A 173 0.91 -4.07 11.28
C SER A 173 1.17 -4.71 9.89
N LYS A 174 0.12 -5.22 9.25
CA LYS A 174 0.17 -5.70 7.85
C LYS A 174 -0.42 -4.67 6.87
N VAL A 175 -1.19 -3.71 7.38
CA VAL A 175 -1.82 -2.64 6.59
C VAL A 175 -0.90 -1.44 6.51
N GLU A 176 -0.25 -1.10 7.62
CA GLU A 176 0.70 -0.01 7.77
C GLU A 176 2.02 -0.27 7.03
#